data_0685f23d631067a6cc9c382027961370
#
_entry.id   0685f23d631067a6cc9c382027961370
#
_cell.length_a   1.000
_cell.length_b   1.000
_cell.length_c   1.000
_cell.angle_alpha   90.00
_cell.angle_beta   90.00
_cell.angle_gamma   90.00
#
_symmetry.space_group_name_H-M   'P 1'
#
loop_
_entity.id
_entity.type
_entity.pdbx_description
1 polymer ?
#
loop_
_entity_poly.entity_id
_entity_poly.type
_entity_poly.pdbx_seq_one_letter_code
_entity_poly.pdbx_strand_id
1 'polypeptide(L)'
;VRAHQAQWRGLADDAGQQVRLDYRRDGTARSTVTVPVTMERDAQLRYDDWVQSRREHVEQATDGRIGYLHLYAMGANDIAAFAREFYANIDREGLVIDVRRNRGGNIDSWVLGTLLRRAWAFWAPPGSAPYWNMQESFRGHLVVLADELTYSDGETFSAGIKALGLGPVIGQ
;
A
#
# COMPACT_ATOMS: atom_id res chain seq x y z
N VAL A 1 17.69 22.67 -1.40
CA VAL A 1 16.42 22.91 -0.69
C VAL A 1 15.78 24.24 -1.09
N ARG A 2 16.57 25.29 -1.41
CA ARG A 2 16.01 26.62 -1.78
C ARG A 2 15.51 26.72 -3.24
N ALA A 3 15.94 25.87 -4.14
CA ALA A 3 15.50 25.90 -5.55
C ALA A 3 14.06 25.39 -5.76
N HIS A 4 13.58 24.47 -4.93
CA HIS A 4 12.23 23.91 -5.07
C HIS A 4 11.11 24.94 -4.77
N GLN A 5 11.26 25.81 -3.79
CA GLN A 5 10.18 26.72 -3.40
C GLN A 5 9.91 27.86 -4.41
N ALA A 6 10.89 28.24 -5.21
CA ALA A 6 10.72 29.31 -6.20
C ALA A 6 10.01 28.82 -7.48
N GLN A 7 10.13 27.54 -7.82
CA GLN A 7 9.53 26.98 -9.03
C GLN A 7 8.00 26.82 -8.92
N TRP A 8 7.48 26.49 -7.72
CA TRP A 8 6.04 26.27 -7.50
C TRP A 8 5.19 27.54 -7.71
N ARG A 9 5.71 28.70 -7.38
CA ARG A 9 4.97 29.97 -7.49
C ARG A 9 4.71 30.38 -8.94
N GLY A 10 5.58 29.98 -9.87
CA GLY A 10 5.44 30.31 -11.28
C GLY A 10 4.52 29.40 -12.07
N LEU A 11 4.05 28.28 -11.48
CA LEU A 11 3.24 27.26 -12.14
C LEU A 11 1.88 27.02 -11.44
N ALA A 12 1.55 27.84 -10.45
CA ALA A 12 0.37 27.61 -9.60
C ALA A 12 -0.94 27.65 -10.39
N ASP A 13 -1.02 28.44 -11.44
CA ASP A 13 -2.22 28.62 -12.26
C ASP A 13 -2.24 27.74 -13.53
N ASP A 14 -1.17 26.97 -13.78
CA ASP A 14 -0.99 26.17 -15.01
C ASP A 14 -1.33 24.70 -14.81
N ALA A 15 -1.94 24.32 -13.70
CA ALA A 15 -2.27 22.92 -13.43
C ALA A 15 -3.19 22.34 -14.53
N GLY A 16 -2.76 21.23 -15.14
CA GLY A 16 -3.45 20.58 -16.24
C GLY A 16 -3.13 21.13 -17.62
N GLN A 17 -2.33 22.19 -17.74
CA GLN A 17 -1.92 22.78 -19.02
C GLN A 17 -0.50 22.37 -19.39
N GLN A 18 -0.19 22.30 -20.68
CA GLN A 18 1.17 22.07 -21.14
C GLN A 18 2.00 23.34 -20.96
N VAL A 19 3.08 23.24 -20.19
CA VAL A 19 4.02 24.33 -19.96
C VAL A 19 5.40 23.95 -20.45
N ARG A 20 6.01 24.82 -21.22
CA ARG A 20 7.42 24.68 -21.62
C ARG A 20 8.30 25.23 -20.50
N LEU A 21 9.23 24.40 -20.02
CA LEU A 21 10.25 24.78 -19.06
C LEU A 21 11.61 24.86 -19.73
N ASP A 22 12.20 26.04 -19.75
CA ASP A 22 13.59 26.24 -20.14
C ASP A 22 14.45 26.31 -18.87
N TYR A 23 15.45 25.45 -18.75
CA TYR A 23 16.29 25.31 -17.56
C TYR A 23 17.75 25.05 -17.93
N ARG A 24 18.64 25.22 -16.94
CA ARG A 24 20.05 24.84 -17.08
C ARG A 24 20.38 23.67 -16.15
N ARG A 25 21.06 22.66 -16.67
CA ARG A 25 21.64 21.56 -15.91
C ARG A 25 23.11 21.43 -16.30
N ASP A 26 24.00 21.49 -15.31
CA ASP A 26 25.47 21.43 -15.52
C ASP A 26 25.97 22.47 -16.54
N GLY A 27 25.46 23.69 -16.45
CA GLY A 27 25.77 24.79 -17.35
C GLY A 27 25.12 24.73 -18.72
N THR A 28 24.50 23.61 -19.10
CA THR A 28 23.88 23.40 -20.41
C THR A 28 22.41 23.83 -20.39
N ALA A 29 22.00 24.64 -21.36
CA ALA A 29 20.60 25.02 -21.56
C ALA A 29 19.81 23.81 -22.08
N ARG A 30 18.65 23.56 -21.51
CA ARG A 30 17.71 22.49 -21.86
C ARG A 30 16.29 23.02 -21.86
N SER A 31 15.42 22.34 -22.60
CA SER A 31 13.99 22.62 -22.64
C SER A 31 13.22 21.32 -22.51
N THR A 32 12.11 21.35 -21.82
CA THR A 32 11.16 20.25 -21.71
C THR A 32 9.74 20.78 -21.66
N VAL A 33 8.78 19.98 -22.08
CA VAL A 33 7.37 20.27 -21.88
C VAL A 33 6.86 19.38 -20.76
N THR A 34 6.12 19.96 -19.83
CA THR A 34 5.51 19.25 -18.70
C THR A 34 4.08 19.72 -18.50
N VAL A 35 3.29 18.94 -17.78
CA VAL A 35 1.95 19.31 -17.33
C VAL A 35 2.00 19.41 -15.81
N PRO A 36 1.98 20.62 -15.22
CA PRO A 36 1.87 20.78 -13.78
C PRO A 36 0.61 20.13 -13.25
N VAL A 37 0.68 19.59 -12.05
CA VAL A 37 -0.46 18.98 -11.36
C VAL A 37 -0.86 19.84 -10.16
N THR A 38 -2.09 19.68 -9.67
CA THR A 38 -2.53 20.30 -8.42
C THR A 38 -1.72 19.77 -7.24
N MET A 39 -1.66 20.51 -6.13
CA MET A 39 -1.00 20.04 -4.89
C MET A 39 -1.61 18.75 -4.36
N GLU A 40 -2.92 18.60 -4.49
CA GLU A 40 -3.63 17.36 -4.11
C GLU A 40 -3.15 16.17 -4.96
N ARG A 41 -3.05 16.36 -6.28
CA ARG A 41 -2.55 15.32 -7.16
C ARG A 41 -1.06 15.02 -6.92
N ASP A 42 -0.25 16.02 -6.64
CA ASP A 42 1.16 15.81 -6.25
C ASP A 42 1.27 15.00 -4.95
N ALA A 43 0.45 15.32 -3.94
CA ALA A 43 0.40 14.56 -2.69
C ALA A 43 0.01 13.09 -2.93
N GLN A 44 -0.98 12.85 -3.80
CA GLN A 44 -1.36 11.48 -4.18
C GLN A 44 -0.24 10.75 -4.91
N LEU A 45 0.43 11.38 -5.86
CA LEU A 45 1.56 10.78 -6.59
C LEU A 45 2.72 10.43 -5.64
N ARG A 46 3.02 11.29 -4.68
CA ARG A 46 4.05 11.02 -3.66
C ARG A 46 3.68 9.86 -2.75
N TYR A 47 2.39 9.77 -2.41
CA TYR A 47 1.89 8.63 -1.65
C TYR A 47 2.02 7.33 -2.44
N ASP A 48 1.58 7.32 -3.70
CA ASP A 48 1.67 6.15 -4.58
C ASP A 48 3.14 5.70 -4.76
N ASP A 49 4.06 6.64 -4.97
CA ASP A 49 5.51 6.39 -5.08
C ASP A 49 6.09 5.83 -3.77
N TRP A 50 5.65 6.38 -2.63
CA TRP A 50 6.07 5.87 -1.32
C TRP A 50 5.61 4.43 -1.11
N VAL A 51 4.34 4.10 -1.39
CA VAL A 51 3.81 2.72 -1.27
C VAL A 51 4.58 1.79 -2.21
N GLN A 52 4.76 2.20 -3.45
CA GLN A 52 5.48 1.40 -4.45
C GLN A 52 6.92 1.11 -4.03
N SER A 53 7.63 2.13 -3.54
CA SER A 53 9.01 1.96 -3.06
C SER A 53 9.12 1.02 -1.85
N ARG A 54 8.11 0.97 -0.96
CA ARG A 54 8.07 0.01 0.16
C ARG A 54 7.81 -1.40 -0.35
N ARG A 55 6.88 -1.56 -1.29
CA ARG A 55 6.61 -2.85 -1.94
C ARG A 55 7.86 -3.42 -2.59
N GLU A 56 8.52 -2.63 -3.42
CA GLU A 56 9.76 -3.03 -4.10
C GLU A 56 10.86 -3.41 -3.12
N HIS A 57 11.00 -2.65 -2.03
CA HIS A 57 11.96 -2.98 -0.98
C HIS A 57 11.69 -4.34 -0.34
N VAL A 58 10.43 -4.63 0.03
CA VAL A 58 10.04 -5.92 0.61
C VAL A 58 10.25 -7.05 -0.39
N GLU A 59 9.83 -6.87 -1.64
CA GLU A 59 10.02 -7.87 -2.69
C GLU A 59 11.50 -8.19 -2.94
N GLN A 60 12.33 -7.17 -3.06
CA GLN A 60 13.78 -7.34 -3.27
C GLN A 60 14.46 -8.02 -2.07
N ALA A 61 14.10 -7.59 -0.85
CA ALA A 61 14.70 -8.16 0.37
C ALA A 61 14.31 -9.63 0.63
N THR A 62 13.28 -10.12 -0.02
CA THR A 62 12.70 -11.46 0.22
C THR A 62 12.64 -12.34 -1.03
N ASP A 63 13.26 -11.92 -2.12
CA ASP A 63 13.17 -12.60 -3.43
C ASP A 63 11.70 -12.85 -3.85
N GLY A 64 10.83 -11.87 -3.59
CA GLY A 64 9.41 -11.93 -3.90
C GLY A 64 8.58 -12.89 -3.05
N ARG A 65 9.12 -13.48 -1.98
CA ARG A 65 8.38 -14.41 -1.11
C ARG A 65 7.37 -13.72 -0.20
N ILE A 66 7.63 -12.47 0.17
CA ILE A 66 6.78 -11.68 1.05
C ILE A 66 6.09 -10.58 0.25
N GLY A 67 4.79 -10.46 0.42
CA GLY A 67 4.00 -9.36 -0.12
C GLY A 67 3.95 -8.14 0.80
N TYR A 68 3.54 -7.01 0.24
CA TYR A 68 3.33 -5.77 0.99
C TYR A 68 2.08 -5.07 0.49
N LEU A 69 1.27 -4.58 1.43
CA LEU A 69 0.18 -3.65 1.15
C LEU A 69 0.11 -2.57 2.23
N HIS A 70 -0.34 -1.39 1.87
CA HIS A 70 -0.57 -0.28 2.79
C HIS A 70 -2.06 0.07 2.84
N LEU A 71 -2.60 0.17 4.04
CA LEU A 71 -3.97 0.63 4.29
C LEU A 71 -3.94 2.09 4.75
N TYR A 72 -4.11 3.01 3.80
CA TYR A 72 -4.13 4.45 4.07
C TYR A 72 -5.35 4.86 4.92
N ALA A 73 -6.49 4.25 4.64
CA ALA A 73 -7.71 4.40 5.39
C ALA A 73 -8.51 3.08 5.38
N MET A 74 -9.53 3.01 6.18
CA MET A 74 -10.42 1.86 6.30
C MET A 74 -11.89 2.28 6.10
N GLY A 75 -12.14 3.10 5.09
CA GLY A 75 -13.48 3.47 4.65
C GLY A 75 -14.05 2.47 3.65
N ALA A 76 -15.35 2.59 3.37
CA ALA A 76 -16.03 1.69 2.41
C ALA A 76 -15.37 1.68 1.03
N ASN A 77 -14.80 2.80 0.59
CA ASN A 77 -14.09 2.89 -0.69
C ASN A 77 -12.73 2.17 -0.70
N ASP A 78 -12.18 1.86 0.49
CA ASP A 78 -10.89 1.18 0.61
C ASP A 78 -11.00 -0.34 0.54
N ILE A 79 -12.22 -0.90 0.61
CA ILE A 79 -12.47 -2.34 0.50
C ILE A 79 -11.94 -2.90 -0.82
N ALA A 80 -12.24 -2.23 -1.93
CA ALA A 80 -11.81 -2.68 -3.25
C ALA A 80 -10.27 -2.61 -3.41
N ALA A 81 -9.64 -1.58 -2.83
CA ALA A 81 -8.19 -1.44 -2.80
C ALA A 81 -7.55 -2.57 -1.97
N PHE A 82 -8.06 -2.81 -0.76
CA PHE A 82 -7.60 -3.91 0.07
C PHE A 82 -7.76 -5.26 -0.65
N ALA A 83 -8.93 -5.55 -1.20
CA ALA A 83 -9.18 -6.82 -1.89
C ALA A 83 -8.19 -7.03 -3.04
N ARG A 84 -8.01 -6.04 -3.89
CA ARG A 84 -7.04 -6.10 -5.00
C ARG A 84 -5.63 -6.41 -4.52
N GLU A 85 -5.15 -5.68 -3.53
CA GLU A 85 -3.79 -5.83 -3.01
C GLU A 85 -3.62 -7.14 -2.22
N PHE A 86 -4.63 -7.53 -1.46
CA PHE A 86 -4.61 -8.77 -0.68
C PHE A 86 -4.59 -10.00 -1.59
N TYR A 87 -5.51 -10.07 -2.56
CA TYR A 87 -5.58 -11.23 -3.46
C TYR A 87 -4.40 -11.32 -4.44
N ALA A 88 -3.76 -10.19 -4.77
CA ALA A 88 -2.50 -10.21 -5.52
C ALA A 88 -1.35 -10.87 -4.74
N ASN A 89 -1.47 -10.98 -3.42
CA ASN A 89 -0.46 -11.57 -2.55
C ASN A 89 -0.91 -12.90 -1.89
N ILE A 90 -2.04 -13.48 -2.33
CA ILE A 90 -2.70 -14.60 -1.64
C ILE A 90 -1.84 -15.86 -1.53
N ASP A 91 -0.94 -16.09 -2.47
CA ASP A 91 -0.05 -17.25 -2.53
C ASP A 91 1.37 -16.98 -2.04
N ARG A 92 1.63 -15.77 -1.49
CA ARG A 92 2.93 -15.45 -0.90
C ARG A 92 3.14 -16.19 0.42
N GLU A 93 4.39 -16.43 0.78
CA GLU A 93 4.78 -17.05 2.05
C GLU A 93 4.50 -16.17 3.27
N GLY A 94 4.44 -14.86 3.05
CA GLY A 94 4.08 -13.88 4.07
C GLY A 94 3.55 -12.59 3.48
N LEU A 95 2.92 -11.78 4.33
CA LEU A 95 2.36 -10.50 3.96
C LEU A 95 2.61 -9.47 5.07
N VAL A 96 3.19 -8.35 4.68
CA VAL A 96 3.28 -7.15 5.51
C VAL A 96 2.06 -6.28 5.21
N ILE A 97 1.24 -6.04 6.24
CA ILE A 97 0.12 -5.10 6.20
C ILE A 97 0.57 -3.85 6.97
N ASP A 98 0.77 -2.76 6.25
CA ASP A 98 1.24 -1.51 6.82
C ASP A 98 0.04 -0.58 7.08
N VAL A 99 -0.22 -0.27 8.34
CA VAL A 99 -1.27 0.66 8.76
C VAL A 99 -0.69 1.94 9.37
N ARG A 100 0.59 2.18 9.18
CA ARG A 100 1.20 3.43 9.63
C ARG A 100 0.50 4.62 8.96
N ARG A 101 0.17 5.63 9.78
CA ARG A 101 -0.60 6.82 9.35
C ARG A 101 -2.00 6.51 8.80
N ASN A 102 -2.56 5.36 9.14
CA ASN A 102 -3.94 5.04 8.79
C ASN A 102 -4.90 6.06 9.38
N ARG A 103 -5.83 6.52 8.59
CA ARG A 103 -6.79 7.59 8.96
C ARG A 103 -8.09 7.07 9.55
N GLY A 104 -8.16 5.77 9.86
CA GLY A 104 -9.36 5.15 10.39
C GLY A 104 -10.43 4.87 9.34
N GLY A 105 -11.59 4.47 9.81
CA GLY A 105 -12.75 4.08 9.00
C GLY A 105 -13.71 3.24 9.81
N ASN A 106 -14.24 2.18 9.22
CA ASN A 106 -15.18 1.25 9.86
C ASN A 106 -15.22 -0.13 9.17
N ILE A 107 -14.11 -0.58 8.58
CA ILE A 107 -14.05 -1.88 7.89
C ILE A 107 -13.06 -2.87 8.53
N ASP A 108 -12.51 -2.55 9.70
CA ASP A 108 -11.58 -3.43 10.43
C ASP A 108 -12.12 -4.86 10.57
N SER A 109 -13.36 -5.00 10.98
CA SER A 109 -14.01 -6.31 11.17
C SER A 109 -14.15 -7.09 9.86
N TRP A 110 -14.38 -6.42 8.75
CA TRP A 110 -14.42 -7.04 7.44
C TRP A 110 -13.03 -7.50 7.00
N VAL A 111 -12.00 -6.69 7.20
CA VAL A 111 -10.60 -7.04 6.92
C VAL A 111 -10.17 -8.20 7.79
N LEU A 112 -10.41 -8.13 9.11
CA LEU A 112 -10.10 -9.22 10.05
C LEU A 112 -10.83 -10.51 9.68
N GLY A 113 -12.11 -10.43 9.30
CA GLY A 113 -12.90 -11.57 8.83
C GLY A 113 -12.29 -12.23 7.60
N THR A 114 -11.72 -11.45 6.69
CA THR A 114 -10.98 -11.97 5.52
C THR A 114 -9.70 -12.69 5.94
N LEU A 115 -8.94 -12.12 6.86
CA LEU A 115 -7.70 -12.71 7.38
C LEU A 115 -7.93 -13.95 8.26
N LEU A 116 -9.10 -14.08 8.88
CA LEU A 116 -9.49 -15.25 9.68
C LEU A 116 -9.86 -16.47 8.84
N ARG A 117 -10.08 -16.32 7.54
CA ARG A 117 -10.39 -17.46 6.66
C ARG A 117 -9.23 -18.46 6.70
N ARG A 118 -9.55 -19.74 6.93
CA ARG A 118 -8.57 -20.83 7.03
C ARG A 118 -8.82 -21.90 6.00
N ALA A 119 -7.79 -22.28 5.25
CA ALA A 119 -7.82 -23.49 4.48
C ALA A 119 -7.91 -24.69 5.46
N TRP A 120 -8.96 -25.50 5.35
CA TRP A 120 -9.23 -26.63 6.25
C TRP A 120 -9.08 -27.98 5.56
N ALA A 121 -9.07 -28.01 4.24
CA ALA A 121 -8.86 -29.21 3.43
C ALA A 121 -8.20 -28.83 2.10
N PHE A 122 -7.70 -29.82 1.38
CA PHE A 122 -7.26 -29.65 0.01
C PHE A 122 -7.73 -30.82 -0.86
N TRP A 123 -7.86 -30.54 -2.14
CA TRP A 123 -8.15 -31.52 -3.16
C TRP A 123 -6.90 -31.77 -3.98
N ALA A 124 -6.56 -33.01 -4.25
CA ALA A 124 -5.46 -33.44 -5.09
C ALA A 124 -5.92 -34.38 -6.19
N PRO A 125 -6.65 -33.90 -7.21
CA PRO A 125 -7.11 -34.74 -8.30
C PRO A 125 -5.92 -35.32 -9.09
N PRO A 126 -5.98 -36.53 -9.57
CA PRO A 126 -4.95 -37.12 -10.41
C PRO A 126 -4.66 -36.24 -11.64
N GLY A 127 -3.38 -35.91 -11.87
CA GLY A 127 -2.95 -35.11 -13.04
C GLY A 127 -3.23 -33.61 -12.94
N SER A 128 -3.68 -33.09 -11.79
CA SER A 128 -3.92 -31.67 -11.56
C SER A 128 -3.15 -31.17 -10.36
N ALA A 129 -2.84 -29.87 -10.33
CA ALA A 129 -2.27 -29.25 -9.15
C ALA A 129 -3.29 -29.29 -7.98
N PRO A 130 -2.84 -29.53 -6.74
CA PRO A 130 -3.70 -29.41 -5.57
C PRO A 130 -4.29 -28.02 -5.42
N TYR A 131 -5.54 -27.95 -4.94
CA TYR A 131 -6.18 -26.69 -4.59
C TYR A 131 -6.87 -26.79 -3.22
N TRP A 132 -7.06 -25.65 -2.56
CA TRP A 132 -7.49 -25.58 -1.18
C TRP A 132 -9.01 -25.38 -1.06
N ASN A 133 -9.61 -26.01 -0.08
CA ASN A 133 -10.93 -25.62 0.41
C ASN A 133 -10.80 -24.44 1.37
N MET A 134 -11.80 -23.59 1.35
CA MET A 134 -11.76 -22.19 1.67
C MET A 134 -10.82 -21.50 0.69
N GLN A 135 -11.24 -21.49 -0.58
CA GLN A 135 -10.52 -20.76 -1.63
C GLN A 135 -10.27 -19.32 -1.18
N GLU A 136 -9.21 -18.73 -1.71
CA GLU A 136 -8.82 -17.34 -1.38
C GLU A 136 -8.59 -17.11 0.13
N SER A 137 -8.16 -18.12 0.87
CA SER A 137 -7.63 -17.96 2.22
C SER A 137 -6.12 -17.76 2.18
N PHE A 138 -5.63 -16.74 2.86
CA PHE A 138 -4.19 -16.53 3.01
C PHE A 138 -3.59 -17.61 3.92
N ARG A 139 -2.50 -18.23 3.48
CA ARG A 139 -1.86 -19.35 4.19
C ARG A 139 -0.46 -19.01 4.72
N GLY A 140 0.02 -17.84 4.37
CA GLY A 140 1.34 -17.34 4.80
C GLY A 140 1.32 -16.70 6.20
N HIS A 141 2.44 -16.13 6.56
CA HIS A 141 2.62 -15.41 7.80
C HIS A 141 2.24 -13.93 7.66
N LEU A 142 1.60 -13.37 8.68
CA LEU A 142 1.20 -11.96 8.71
C LEU A 142 2.09 -11.17 9.65
N VAL A 143 2.46 -9.96 9.24
CA VAL A 143 3.07 -8.94 10.08
C VAL A 143 2.35 -7.63 9.83
N VAL A 144 1.98 -6.92 10.90
CA VAL A 144 1.35 -5.60 10.80
C VAL A 144 2.34 -4.53 11.27
N LEU A 145 2.48 -3.46 10.50
CA LEU A 145 3.25 -2.28 10.89
C LEU A 145 2.29 -1.17 11.31
N ALA A 146 2.51 -0.60 12.49
CA ALA A 146 1.75 0.53 13.02
C ALA A 146 2.71 1.62 13.52
N ASP A 147 2.22 2.85 13.67
CA ASP A 147 2.95 3.97 14.27
C ASP A 147 2.03 4.82 15.16
N GLU A 148 2.57 5.83 15.79
CA GLU A 148 1.83 6.77 16.67
C GLU A 148 0.77 7.60 15.91
N LEU A 149 0.75 7.54 14.59
CA LEU A 149 -0.22 8.21 13.73
C LEU A 149 -1.25 7.23 13.15
N THR A 150 -1.17 5.95 13.50
CA THR A 150 -2.22 4.97 13.20
C THR A 150 -3.45 5.33 14.05
N TYR A 151 -4.59 5.60 13.41
CA TYR A 151 -5.73 6.22 14.07
C TYR A 151 -7.01 5.39 13.95
N SER A 152 -7.85 5.43 15.00
CA SER A 152 -9.23 4.92 15.00
C SER A 152 -9.31 3.45 14.55
N ASP A 153 -9.96 3.16 13.42
CA ASP A 153 -10.12 1.81 12.86
C ASP A 153 -8.77 1.09 12.62
N GLY A 154 -7.70 1.85 12.34
CA GLY A 154 -6.34 1.32 12.26
C GLY A 154 -5.84 0.78 13.60
N GLU A 155 -6.22 1.42 14.72
CA GLU A 155 -5.89 0.98 16.07
C GLU A 155 -6.68 -0.28 16.44
N THR A 156 -8.02 -0.29 16.17
CA THR A 156 -8.88 -1.45 16.42
C THR A 156 -8.48 -2.65 15.58
N PHE A 157 -8.11 -2.45 14.32
CA PHE A 157 -7.53 -3.48 13.47
C PHE A 157 -6.25 -4.06 14.08
N SER A 158 -5.30 -3.20 14.49
CA SER A 158 -4.04 -3.61 15.10
C SER A 158 -4.25 -4.39 16.41
N ALA A 159 -5.21 -3.96 17.24
CA ALA A 159 -5.62 -4.67 18.43
C ALA A 159 -6.25 -6.03 18.10
N GLY A 160 -7.10 -6.07 17.05
CA GLY A 160 -7.73 -7.28 16.55
C GLY A 160 -6.70 -8.32 16.06
N ILE A 161 -5.67 -7.90 15.34
CA ILE A 161 -4.57 -8.78 14.91
C ILE A 161 -3.92 -9.47 16.11
N LYS A 162 -3.63 -8.72 17.18
CA LYS A 162 -3.06 -9.28 18.42
C LYS A 162 -4.04 -10.20 19.14
N ALA A 163 -5.26 -9.74 19.36
CA ALA A 163 -6.29 -10.48 20.11
C ALA A 163 -6.68 -11.80 19.44
N LEU A 164 -6.70 -11.83 18.11
CA LEU A 164 -7.04 -13.03 17.33
C LEU A 164 -5.81 -13.91 16.98
N GLY A 165 -4.61 -13.51 17.43
CA GLY A 165 -3.39 -14.26 17.19
C GLY A 165 -3.02 -14.41 15.71
N LEU A 166 -3.36 -13.43 14.88
CA LEU A 166 -3.13 -13.49 13.43
C LEU A 166 -1.67 -13.22 13.05
N GLY A 167 -0.94 -12.46 13.86
CA GLY A 167 0.46 -12.17 13.63
C GLY A 167 0.99 -11.09 14.58
N PRO A 168 2.29 -10.79 14.57
CA PRO A 168 2.86 -9.70 15.34
C PRO A 168 2.46 -8.33 14.77
N VAL A 169 2.31 -7.36 15.68
CA VAL A 169 2.20 -5.93 15.34
C VAL A 169 3.50 -5.27 15.80
N ILE A 170 4.18 -4.62 14.85
CA ILE A 170 5.49 -3.98 15.05
C ILE A 170 5.34 -2.48 14.81
N GLY A 171 5.95 -1.67 15.65
CA GLY A 171 5.95 -0.21 15.53
C GLY A 171 6.22 0.48 16.84
N GLN A 172 6.08 1.79 16.84
CA GLN A 172 6.22 2.67 18.01
C GLN A 172 4.86 3.20 18.44
#